data_f8fd4dc0fc933e1dd9cff9a68df11d4c
#
_entry.id   f8fd4dc0fc933e1dd9cff9a68df11d4c
#
_cell.length_a   1.000
_cell.length_b   1.000
_cell.length_c   1.000
_cell.angle_alpha   90.00
_cell.angle_beta   90.00
_cell.angle_gamma   90.00
#
_symmetry.space_group_name_H-M   'P 1'
#
loop_
_entity.id
_entity.type
_entity.pdbx_description
1 polymer ?
#
loop_
_entity_poly.entity_id
_entity_poly.type
_entity_poly.pdbx_seq_one_letter_code
_entity_poly.pdbx_strand_id
1 'polypeptide(L)'
;KFDFLGLKTLTVIDKACEYLKDIGKNIDVNDLALDDNKTFDLLKKGDTTGVFQLEGQGMKETLKKILPDRFEDIIAVVSLYRPGPMDNIPTYINRKQGKETYDYLHPSLKEILSETYGIMVYQEQVMLIAQKLAGFSLAKADLLRRAMGKKIRSEMQAQKSNFIKGCFKNNISENKAENLFNEIEKFAGYGFNKSHAAAYAKIAYQTAFLKANFPLEFFCSLMNYDIGNFEKISNY
;
A
#
# COMPACT_ATOMS: atom_id res chain seq x y z
N LYS A 1 -2.63 15.83 13.51
CA LYS A 1 -2.66 16.31 12.12
C LYS A 1 -3.80 15.61 11.42
N PHE A 2 -4.74 16.38 10.87
CA PHE A 2 -5.85 15.87 10.07
C PHE A 2 -5.57 16.17 8.60
N ASP A 3 -5.79 15.20 7.72
CA ASP A 3 -5.72 15.40 6.28
C ASP A 3 -7.15 15.49 5.75
N PHE A 4 -7.52 16.66 5.24
CA PHE A 4 -8.77 16.86 4.54
C PHE A 4 -8.47 16.93 3.04
N LEU A 5 -8.94 15.93 2.30
CA LEU A 5 -8.79 15.86 0.86
C LEU A 5 -10.13 15.61 0.20
N GLY A 6 -10.53 16.53 -0.68
CA GLY A 6 -11.71 16.35 -1.52
C GLY A 6 -11.40 15.36 -2.63
N LEU A 7 -12.09 14.22 -2.65
CA LEU A 7 -11.97 13.21 -3.70
C LEU A 7 -13.28 13.11 -4.49
N LYS A 8 -13.21 13.45 -5.78
CA LYS A 8 -14.32 13.28 -6.75
C LYS A 8 -14.86 11.85 -6.74
N THR A 9 -13.99 10.87 -6.56
CA THR A 9 -14.33 9.44 -6.54
C THR A 9 -15.35 9.10 -5.46
N LEU A 10 -15.33 9.77 -4.30
CA LEU A 10 -16.31 9.51 -3.23
C LEU A 10 -17.73 9.87 -3.69
N THR A 11 -17.88 10.94 -4.45
CA THR A 11 -19.19 11.31 -5.04
C THR A 11 -19.62 10.34 -6.13
N VAL A 12 -18.67 9.80 -6.92
CA VAL A 12 -18.97 8.74 -7.91
C VAL A 12 -19.49 7.48 -7.20
N ILE A 13 -18.86 7.07 -6.09
CA ILE A 13 -19.28 5.91 -5.30
C ILE A 13 -20.70 6.15 -4.74
N ASP A 14 -20.94 7.32 -4.13
CA ASP A 14 -22.23 7.67 -3.56
C ASP A 14 -23.34 7.63 -4.61
N LYS A 15 -23.09 8.22 -5.80
CA LYS A 15 -24.04 8.22 -6.90
C LYS A 15 -24.30 6.83 -7.47
N ALA A 16 -23.28 5.97 -7.56
CA ALA A 16 -23.48 4.57 -7.95
C ALA A 16 -24.37 3.83 -6.93
N CYS A 17 -24.19 4.09 -5.64
CA CYS A 17 -25.06 3.53 -4.58
C CYS A 17 -26.51 4.04 -4.66
N GLU A 18 -26.72 5.31 -5.04
CA GLU A 18 -28.07 5.84 -5.32
C GLU A 18 -28.75 5.07 -6.46
N TYR A 19 -28.08 4.89 -7.60
CA TYR A 19 -28.62 4.11 -8.72
C TYR A 19 -28.92 2.66 -8.33
N LEU A 20 -28.10 2.05 -7.47
CA LEU A 20 -28.37 0.73 -6.96
C LEU A 20 -29.64 0.67 -6.09
N LYS A 21 -29.89 1.69 -5.28
CA LYS A 21 -31.13 1.80 -4.49
C LYS A 21 -32.37 1.93 -5.39
N ASP A 22 -32.26 2.68 -6.49
CA ASP A 22 -33.37 2.88 -7.45
C ASP A 22 -33.81 1.56 -8.09
N ILE A 23 -32.88 0.57 -8.22
CA ILE A 23 -33.16 -0.78 -8.72
C ILE A 23 -33.38 -1.81 -7.60
N GLY A 24 -33.64 -1.34 -6.36
CA GLY A 24 -33.96 -2.20 -5.21
C GLY A 24 -32.76 -2.89 -4.58
N LYS A 25 -31.52 -2.50 -4.89
CA LYS A 25 -30.29 -3.05 -4.28
C LYS A 25 -29.75 -2.07 -3.24
N ASN A 26 -29.75 -2.48 -1.98
CA ASN A 26 -29.21 -1.68 -0.89
C ASN A 26 -27.82 -2.21 -0.49
N ILE A 27 -26.75 -1.53 -0.88
CA ILE A 27 -25.37 -1.91 -0.63
C ILE A 27 -24.70 -0.84 0.21
N ASP A 28 -24.15 -1.23 1.36
CA ASP A 28 -23.24 -0.37 2.11
C ASP A 28 -21.79 -0.64 1.68
N VAL A 29 -21.24 0.27 0.90
CA VAL A 29 -19.86 0.16 0.43
C VAL A 29 -18.83 0.28 1.55
N ASN A 30 -19.22 0.77 2.74
CA ASN A 30 -18.32 0.87 3.89
C ASN A 30 -18.15 -0.48 4.60
N ASP A 31 -19.15 -1.35 4.48
CA ASP A 31 -19.20 -2.69 5.13
C ASP A 31 -18.96 -3.84 4.13
N LEU A 32 -18.25 -3.57 3.04
CA LEU A 32 -17.90 -4.60 2.08
C LEU A 32 -16.88 -5.59 2.67
N ALA A 33 -17.14 -6.88 2.48
CA ALA A 33 -16.11 -7.90 2.64
C ALA A 33 -14.96 -7.63 1.65
N LEU A 34 -13.71 -7.72 2.15
CA LEU A 34 -12.52 -7.37 1.38
C LEU A 34 -11.91 -8.58 0.65
N ASP A 35 -12.74 -9.56 0.31
CA ASP A 35 -12.37 -10.86 -0.28
C ASP A 35 -13.25 -11.25 -1.48
N ASP A 36 -13.98 -10.30 -2.08
CA ASP A 36 -14.83 -10.57 -3.23
C ASP A 36 -14.04 -11.06 -4.45
N ASN A 37 -14.29 -12.29 -4.87
CA ASN A 37 -13.57 -12.94 -5.96
C ASN A 37 -13.69 -12.20 -7.30
N LYS A 38 -14.88 -11.66 -7.63
CA LYS A 38 -15.08 -10.92 -8.88
C LYS A 38 -14.23 -9.66 -8.94
N THR A 39 -14.12 -8.98 -7.79
CA THR A 39 -13.26 -7.80 -7.63
C THR A 39 -11.80 -8.14 -7.88
N PHE A 40 -11.29 -9.19 -7.25
CA PHE A 40 -9.91 -9.62 -7.46
C PHE A 40 -9.65 -10.14 -8.88
N ASP A 41 -10.61 -10.83 -9.49
CA ASP A 41 -10.47 -11.28 -10.88
C ASP A 41 -10.42 -10.11 -11.86
N LEU A 42 -11.20 -9.05 -11.64
CA LEU A 42 -11.13 -7.80 -12.40
C LEU A 42 -9.74 -7.15 -12.23
N LEU A 43 -9.22 -7.07 -11.01
CA LEU A 43 -7.89 -6.52 -10.74
C LEU A 43 -6.77 -7.34 -11.38
N LYS A 44 -6.81 -8.67 -11.31
CA LYS A 44 -5.85 -9.57 -11.95
C LYS A 44 -5.81 -9.42 -13.47
N LYS A 45 -6.95 -9.17 -14.10
CA LYS A 45 -7.06 -8.90 -15.54
C LYS A 45 -6.55 -7.50 -15.92
N GLY A 46 -6.32 -6.62 -14.95
CA GLY A 46 -5.98 -5.21 -15.19
C GLY A 46 -7.11 -4.45 -15.86
N ASP A 47 -8.34 -4.93 -15.77
CA ASP A 47 -9.52 -4.22 -16.28
C ASP A 47 -9.96 -3.13 -15.31
N THR A 48 -9.10 -2.13 -15.11
CA THR A 48 -9.23 -1.14 -14.05
C THR A 48 -9.51 0.27 -14.56
N THR A 49 -10.02 0.43 -15.76
CA THR A 49 -10.51 1.74 -16.26
C THR A 49 -11.59 2.26 -15.32
N GLY A 50 -11.44 3.50 -14.86
CA GLY A 50 -12.33 4.13 -13.87
C GLY A 50 -12.11 3.70 -12.42
N VAL A 51 -11.26 2.71 -12.14
CA VAL A 51 -10.95 2.27 -10.78
C VAL A 51 -9.95 3.23 -10.14
N PHE A 52 -10.32 3.80 -9.01
CA PHE A 52 -9.50 4.79 -8.30
C PHE A 52 -8.06 4.30 -8.08
N GLN A 53 -7.09 5.15 -8.41
CA GLN A 53 -5.63 4.90 -8.29
C GLN A 53 -5.08 3.76 -9.15
N LEU A 54 -5.92 2.93 -9.78
CA LEU A 54 -5.50 1.70 -10.45
C LEU A 54 -5.69 1.73 -11.98
N GLU A 55 -6.13 2.86 -12.55
CA GLU A 55 -6.51 2.96 -13.97
C GLU A 55 -5.35 3.23 -14.95
N GLY A 56 -4.18 3.69 -14.47
CA GLY A 56 -3.04 4.00 -15.32
C GLY A 56 -2.48 2.76 -16.04
N GLN A 57 -2.04 2.90 -17.29
CA GLN A 57 -1.56 1.76 -18.10
C GLN A 57 -0.45 0.95 -17.41
N GLY A 58 0.56 1.61 -16.84
CA GLY A 58 1.62 0.92 -16.12
C GLY A 58 1.13 0.23 -14.83
N MET A 59 0.10 0.78 -14.19
CA MET A 59 -0.54 0.14 -13.03
C MET A 59 -1.33 -1.10 -13.47
N LYS A 60 -2.06 -1.06 -14.58
CA LYS A 60 -2.75 -2.22 -15.16
C LYS A 60 -1.79 -3.37 -15.43
N GLU A 61 -0.63 -3.08 -16.04
CA GLU A 61 0.41 -4.09 -16.30
C GLU A 61 1.05 -4.61 -15.00
N THR A 62 1.17 -3.77 -13.99
CA THR A 62 1.66 -4.18 -12.67
C THR A 62 0.68 -5.12 -11.99
N LEU A 63 -0.62 -4.81 -12.00
CA LEU A 63 -1.67 -5.66 -11.44
C LEU A 63 -1.73 -7.04 -12.09
N LYS A 64 -1.62 -7.11 -13.42
CA LYS A 64 -1.54 -8.39 -14.16
C LYS A 64 -0.36 -9.27 -13.74
N LYS A 65 0.73 -8.67 -13.30
CA LYS A 65 1.93 -9.39 -12.84
C LYS A 65 1.85 -9.75 -11.36
N ILE A 66 1.36 -8.86 -10.50
CA ILE A 66 1.19 -9.08 -9.06
C ILE A 66 0.12 -10.14 -8.78
N LEU A 67 -0.94 -10.18 -9.60
CA LEU A 67 -2.11 -11.05 -9.41
C LEU A 67 -2.69 -10.89 -7.99
N PRO A 68 -3.19 -9.70 -7.62
CA PRO A 68 -3.67 -9.44 -6.26
C PRO A 68 -4.82 -10.39 -5.91
N ASP A 69 -4.75 -10.99 -4.72
CA ASP A 69 -5.73 -11.94 -4.20
C ASP A 69 -6.19 -11.63 -2.76
N ARG A 70 -5.64 -10.55 -2.19
CA ARG A 70 -5.98 -10.05 -0.85
C ARG A 70 -5.86 -8.53 -0.81
N PHE A 71 -6.54 -7.93 0.15
CA PHE A 71 -6.59 -6.47 0.29
C PHE A 71 -5.21 -5.84 0.53
N GLU A 72 -4.34 -6.53 1.27
CA GLU A 72 -2.96 -6.10 1.54
C GLU A 72 -2.14 -5.91 0.26
N ASP A 73 -2.42 -6.67 -0.78
CA ASP A 73 -1.74 -6.49 -2.07
C ASP A 73 -2.11 -5.16 -2.73
N ILE A 74 -3.36 -4.72 -2.56
CA ILE A 74 -3.80 -3.40 -3.06
C ILE A 74 -3.08 -2.30 -2.27
N ILE A 75 -2.97 -2.43 -0.94
CA ILE A 75 -2.21 -1.48 -0.11
C ILE A 75 -0.75 -1.43 -0.56
N ALA A 76 -0.14 -2.60 -0.77
CA ALA A 76 1.25 -2.69 -1.19
C ALA A 76 1.48 -2.07 -2.58
N VAL A 77 0.64 -2.37 -3.58
CA VAL A 77 0.81 -1.84 -4.93
C VAL A 77 0.64 -0.32 -4.97
N VAL A 78 -0.35 0.23 -4.27
CA VAL A 78 -0.54 1.69 -4.14
C VAL A 78 0.68 2.36 -3.49
N SER A 79 1.33 1.67 -2.56
CA SER A 79 2.51 2.17 -1.86
C SER A 79 3.79 2.06 -2.69
N LEU A 80 3.93 0.99 -3.48
CA LEU A 80 5.14 0.70 -4.27
C LEU A 80 5.15 1.40 -5.64
N TYR A 81 3.97 1.61 -6.26
CA TYR A 81 3.89 2.15 -7.61
C TYR A 81 4.13 3.66 -7.65
N ARG A 82 5.37 4.06 -7.42
CA ARG A 82 5.88 5.44 -7.48
C ARG A 82 7.41 5.41 -7.70
N PRO A 83 7.99 6.50 -8.24
CA PRO A 83 9.43 6.58 -8.49
C PRO A 83 10.25 6.23 -7.25
N GLY A 84 11.21 5.33 -7.40
CA GLY A 84 12.04 4.78 -6.34
C GLY A 84 11.52 3.44 -5.80
N PRO A 85 10.44 3.40 -5.02
CA PRO A 85 9.91 2.14 -4.47
C PRO A 85 9.49 1.11 -5.52
N MET A 86 9.11 1.55 -6.72
CA MET A 86 8.70 0.66 -7.82
C MET A 86 9.78 -0.32 -8.25
N ASP A 87 11.05 -0.06 -7.95
CA ASP A 87 12.16 -0.97 -8.22
C ASP A 87 12.06 -2.28 -7.40
N ASN A 88 11.28 -2.27 -6.31
CA ASN A 88 11.00 -3.46 -5.50
C ASN A 88 9.82 -4.30 -6.01
N ILE A 89 9.05 -3.81 -7.00
CA ILE A 89 7.87 -4.53 -7.52
C ILE A 89 8.25 -5.90 -8.10
N PRO A 90 9.32 -6.06 -8.89
CA PRO A 90 9.73 -7.38 -9.39
C PRO A 90 10.02 -8.38 -8.26
N THR A 91 10.74 -7.96 -7.23
CA THR A 91 11.04 -8.77 -6.05
C THR A 91 9.76 -9.14 -5.30
N TYR A 92 8.85 -8.18 -5.11
CA TYR A 92 7.55 -8.44 -4.49
C TYR A 92 6.76 -9.52 -5.24
N ILE A 93 6.69 -9.41 -6.58
CA ILE A 93 6.02 -10.38 -7.45
C ILE A 93 6.64 -11.76 -7.32
N ASN A 94 7.97 -11.85 -7.43
CA ASN A 94 8.68 -13.13 -7.38
C ASN A 94 8.49 -13.85 -6.05
N ARG A 95 8.56 -13.11 -4.95
CA ARG A 95 8.38 -13.66 -3.59
C ARG A 95 6.93 -14.05 -3.33
N LYS A 96 5.97 -13.21 -3.73
CA LYS A 96 4.54 -13.54 -3.65
C LYS A 96 4.21 -14.83 -4.41
N GLN A 97 4.81 -15.01 -5.58
CA GLN A 97 4.57 -16.19 -6.44
C GLN A 97 5.45 -17.40 -6.08
N GLY A 98 6.27 -17.31 -5.02
CA GLY A 98 7.17 -18.39 -4.61
C GLY A 98 8.33 -18.67 -5.56
N LYS A 99 8.60 -17.75 -6.50
CA LYS A 99 9.73 -17.85 -7.45
C LYS A 99 11.06 -17.44 -6.85
N GLU A 100 11.05 -16.67 -5.78
CA GLU A 100 12.21 -16.21 -5.04
C GLU A 100 12.02 -16.55 -3.56
N THR A 101 12.96 -17.31 -3.00
CA THR A 101 13.04 -17.56 -1.56
C THR A 101 13.72 -16.38 -0.88
N TYR A 102 13.34 -16.10 0.36
CA TYR A 102 13.96 -15.05 1.16
C TYR A 102 14.00 -15.45 2.62
N ASP A 103 15.07 -15.03 3.29
CA ASP A 103 15.25 -15.22 4.71
C ASP A 103 15.17 -13.90 5.46
N TYR A 104 14.75 -13.96 6.71
CA TYR A 104 14.76 -12.80 7.59
C TYR A 104 16.09 -12.72 8.33
N LEU A 105 16.71 -11.53 8.36
CA LEU A 105 17.93 -11.27 9.12
C LEU A 105 17.79 -11.62 10.63
N HIS A 106 16.56 -11.58 11.12
CA HIS A 106 16.20 -11.98 12.48
C HIS A 106 14.78 -12.57 12.49
N PRO A 107 14.50 -13.63 13.29
CA PRO A 107 13.17 -14.26 13.33
C PRO A 107 12.01 -13.31 13.62
N SER A 108 12.22 -12.32 14.49
CA SER A 108 11.19 -11.31 14.82
C SER A 108 10.77 -10.44 13.65
N LEU A 109 11.55 -10.39 12.56
CA LEU A 109 11.17 -9.65 11.35
C LEU A 109 10.05 -10.34 10.59
N LYS A 110 9.85 -11.65 10.77
CA LYS A 110 8.78 -12.40 10.12
C LYS A 110 7.42 -11.82 10.44
N GLU A 111 7.14 -11.49 11.69
CA GLU A 111 5.86 -10.91 12.10
C GLU A 111 5.62 -9.52 11.50
N ILE A 112 6.68 -8.77 11.22
CA ILE A 112 6.61 -7.39 10.72
C ILE A 112 6.55 -7.35 9.19
N LEU A 113 7.30 -8.22 8.52
CA LEU A 113 7.54 -8.15 7.09
C LEU A 113 6.85 -9.26 6.28
N SER A 114 6.19 -10.25 6.93
CA SER A 114 5.53 -11.35 6.20
C SER A 114 4.42 -10.85 5.28
N GLU A 115 3.69 -9.84 5.67
CA GLU A 115 2.63 -9.21 4.87
C GLU A 115 3.17 -8.68 3.52
N THR A 116 4.43 -8.23 3.50
CA THR A 116 5.09 -7.65 2.34
C THR A 116 6.23 -8.52 1.81
N TYR A 117 6.17 -9.83 2.07
CA TYR A 117 7.13 -10.83 1.59
C TYR A 117 8.59 -10.48 1.89
N GLY A 118 8.85 -9.97 3.10
CA GLY A 118 10.20 -9.60 3.55
C GLY A 118 10.70 -8.24 3.06
N ILE A 119 9.89 -7.49 2.34
CA ILE A 119 10.26 -6.16 1.82
C ILE A 119 9.76 -5.07 2.77
N MET A 120 10.61 -4.10 3.09
CA MET A 120 10.17 -2.89 3.77
C MET A 120 9.41 -1.99 2.78
N VAL A 121 8.14 -1.72 3.07
CA VAL A 121 7.24 -0.89 2.26
C VAL A 121 6.73 0.29 3.08
N TYR A 122 6.44 0.06 4.36
CA TYR A 122 5.78 1.02 5.22
C TYR A 122 6.71 1.62 6.28
N GLN A 123 6.53 2.90 6.57
CA GLN A 123 7.23 3.58 7.67
C GLN A 123 6.97 2.90 9.01
N GLU A 124 5.77 2.40 9.22
CA GLU A 124 5.35 1.67 10.41
C GLU A 124 6.16 0.38 10.62
N GLN A 125 6.55 -0.30 9.54
CA GLN A 125 7.42 -1.48 9.64
C GLN A 125 8.79 -1.11 10.22
N VAL A 126 9.38 -0.01 9.80
CA VAL A 126 10.66 0.47 10.36
C VAL A 126 10.52 0.82 11.84
N MET A 127 9.43 1.48 12.21
CA MET A 127 9.16 1.80 13.62
C MET A 127 9.04 0.53 14.47
N LEU A 128 8.32 -0.48 13.99
CA LEU A 128 8.17 -1.77 14.67
C LEU A 128 9.50 -2.53 14.76
N ILE A 129 10.32 -2.50 13.72
CA ILE A 129 11.68 -3.09 13.72
C ILE A 129 12.53 -2.42 14.81
N ALA A 130 12.54 -1.09 14.87
CA ALA A 130 13.29 -0.37 15.89
C ALA A 130 12.80 -0.65 17.30
N GLN A 131 11.51 -0.79 17.52
CA GLN A 131 10.94 -1.17 18.80
C GLN A 131 11.29 -2.59 19.21
N LYS A 132 11.04 -3.57 18.30
CA LYS A 132 11.23 -5.01 18.62
C LYS A 132 12.69 -5.41 18.75
N LEU A 133 13.56 -4.89 17.86
CA LEU A 133 14.96 -5.35 17.82
C LEU A 133 15.89 -4.43 18.62
N ALA A 134 15.69 -3.12 18.58
CA ALA A 134 16.54 -2.18 19.28
C ALA A 134 15.96 -1.65 20.61
N GLY A 135 14.76 -2.11 21.00
CA GLY A 135 14.12 -1.69 22.25
C GLY A 135 13.75 -0.20 22.29
N PHE A 136 13.50 0.41 21.14
CA PHE A 136 13.10 1.81 21.08
C PHE A 136 11.69 1.98 21.67
N SER A 137 11.48 3.06 22.39
CA SER A 137 10.12 3.53 22.69
C SER A 137 9.43 3.99 21.41
N LEU A 138 8.10 4.06 21.41
CA LEU A 138 7.33 4.58 20.27
C LEU A 138 7.82 5.98 19.85
N ALA A 139 8.05 6.86 20.82
CA ALA A 139 8.56 8.22 20.55
C ALA A 139 9.93 8.20 19.87
N LYS A 140 10.84 7.31 20.31
CA LYS A 140 12.16 7.17 19.70
C LYS A 140 12.10 6.56 18.30
N ALA A 141 11.21 5.60 18.06
CA ALA A 141 10.96 5.04 16.75
C ALA A 141 10.35 6.10 15.79
N ASP A 142 9.47 6.97 16.26
CA ASP A 142 8.96 8.10 15.48
C ASP A 142 10.05 9.13 15.14
N LEU A 143 10.99 9.40 16.04
CA LEU A 143 12.15 10.24 15.73
C LEU A 143 13.00 9.62 14.61
N LEU A 144 13.25 8.32 14.63
CA LEU A 144 13.94 7.62 13.55
C LEU A 144 13.17 7.79 12.21
N ARG A 145 11.88 7.55 12.22
CA ARG A 145 11.01 7.74 11.03
C ARG A 145 11.11 9.17 10.48
N ARG A 146 11.10 10.17 11.35
CA ARG A 146 11.23 11.60 10.95
C ARG A 146 12.60 11.90 10.37
N ALA A 147 13.67 11.40 10.99
CA ALA A 147 15.05 11.56 10.51
C ALA A 147 15.21 10.96 9.09
N MET A 148 14.61 9.79 8.86
CA MET A 148 14.55 9.16 7.53
C MET A 148 13.85 10.05 6.51
N GLY A 149 12.67 10.57 6.83
CA GLY A 149 11.88 11.42 5.92
C GLY A 149 12.57 12.74 5.57
N LYS A 150 13.33 13.31 6.50
CA LYS A 150 14.08 14.58 6.31
C LYS A 150 15.46 14.39 5.69
N LYS A 151 15.97 13.13 5.60
CA LYS A 151 17.30 12.76 5.10
C LYS A 151 18.46 13.53 5.79
N ILE A 152 18.31 13.82 7.10
CA ILE A 152 19.33 14.56 7.88
C ILE A 152 20.40 13.54 8.32
N ARG A 153 21.57 13.59 7.68
CA ARG A 153 22.67 12.63 7.91
C ARG A 153 23.12 12.53 9.37
N SER A 154 23.26 13.68 10.06
CA SER A 154 23.69 13.70 11.47
C SER A 154 22.67 13.02 12.40
N GLU A 155 21.38 13.25 12.19
CA GLU A 155 20.32 12.60 12.96
C GLU A 155 20.28 11.08 12.66
N MET A 156 20.43 10.69 11.40
CA MET A 156 20.50 9.29 11.01
C MET A 156 21.68 8.56 11.64
N GLN A 157 22.88 9.17 11.67
CA GLN A 157 24.05 8.59 12.31
C GLN A 157 23.87 8.43 13.82
N ALA A 158 23.26 9.39 14.49
CA ALA A 158 22.94 9.30 15.92
C ALA A 158 21.94 8.16 16.18
N GLN A 159 20.93 8.00 15.33
CA GLN A 159 19.96 6.90 15.42
C GLN A 159 20.61 5.55 15.14
N LYS A 160 21.56 5.46 14.19
CA LYS A 160 22.32 4.23 13.89
C LYS A 160 23.05 3.71 15.14
N SER A 161 23.81 4.58 15.80
CA SER A 161 24.54 4.19 17.02
C SER A 161 23.61 3.71 18.13
N ASN A 162 22.48 4.39 18.32
CA ASN A 162 21.48 3.98 19.30
C ASN A 162 20.80 2.67 18.95
N PHE A 163 20.51 2.44 17.67
CA PHE A 163 19.88 1.22 17.16
C PHE A 163 20.80 0.01 17.40
N ILE A 164 22.07 0.11 17.01
CA ILE A 164 23.06 -0.97 17.20
C ILE A 164 23.22 -1.29 18.68
N LYS A 165 23.39 -0.28 19.55
CA LYS A 165 23.47 -0.48 21.01
C LYS A 165 22.23 -1.16 21.58
N GLY A 166 21.04 -0.81 21.07
CA GLY A 166 19.78 -1.42 21.47
C GLY A 166 19.68 -2.88 21.03
N CYS A 167 20.04 -3.18 19.78
CA CYS A 167 20.08 -4.54 19.23
C CYS A 167 21.06 -5.44 20.02
N PHE A 168 22.24 -4.91 20.36
CA PHE A 168 23.23 -5.65 21.14
C PHE A 168 22.68 -6.06 22.53
N LYS A 169 21.95 -5.19 23.20
CA LYS A 169 21.25 -5.51 24.46
C LYS A 169 20.22 -6.63 24.33
N ASN A 170 19.68 -6.82 23.12
CA ASN A 170 18.71 -7.86 22.79
C ASN A 170 19.37 -9.07 22.12
N ASN A 171 20.68 -9.30 22.37
CA ASN A 171 21.46 -10.43 21.88
C ASN A 171 21.57 -10.53 20.34
N ILE A 172 21.44 -9.41 19.64
CA ILE A 172 21.66 -9.31 18.19
C ILE A 172 23.08 -8.82 17.95
N SER A 173 23.88 -9.58 17.19
CA SER A 173 25.26 -9.18 16.90
C SER A 173 25.34 -7.84 16.18
N GLU A 174 26.41 -7.10 16.45
CA GLU A 174 26.65 -5.77 15.88
C GLU A 174 26.59 -5.77 14.35
N ASN A 175 27.21 -6.77 13.72
CA ASN A 175 27.19 -6.92 12.25
C ASN A 175 25.76 -7.07 11.69
N LYS A 176 24.91 -7.90 12.33
CA LYS A 176 23.50 -8.05 11.92
C LYS A 176 22.72 -6.76 12.14
N ALA A 177 22.93 -6.07 13.24
CA ALA A 177 22.29 -4.81 13.54
C ALA A 177 22.69 -3.70 12.56
N GLU A 178 23.97 -3.65 12.19
CA GLU A 178 24.49 -2.70 11.22
C GLU A 178 23.92 -2.96 9.81
N ASN A 179 23.91 -4.22 9.36
CA ASN A 179 23.32 -4.59 8.07
C ASN A 179 21.85 -4.21 8.00
N LEU A 180 21.09 -4.49 9.05
CA LEU A 180 19.67 -4.13 9.10
C LEU A 180 19.47 -2.61 9.10
N PHE A 181 20.29 -1.87 9.83
CA PHE A 181 20.20 -0.41 9.81
C PHE A 181 20.57 0.17 8.44
N ASN A 182 21.53 -0.41 7.75
CA ASN A 182 21.88 0.00 6.38
C ASN A 182 20.72 -0.26 5.39
N GLU A 183 19.96 -1.34 5.57
CA GLU A 183 18.72 -1.56 4.80
C GLU A 183 17.66 -0.52 5.13
N ILE A 184 17.46 -0.20 6.41
CA ILE A 184 16.57 0.87 6.84
C ILE A 184 17.00 2.22 6.24
N GLU A 185 18.29 2.50 6.19
CA GLU A 185 18.83 3.74 5.62
C GLU A 185 18.61 3.83 4.10
N LYS A 186 18.79 2.72 3.37
CA LYS A 186 18.47 2.66 1.93
C LYS A 186 16.98 2.89 1.67
N PHE A 187 16.14 2.37 2.55
CA PHE A 187 14.70 2.57 2.50
C PHE A 187 14.28 3.99 2.92
N ALA A 188 15.17 4.75 3.58
CA ALA A 188 14.91 6.11 4.03
C ALA A 188 14.51 7.03 2.87
N GLY A 189 13.39 7.69 3.03
CA GLY A 189 12.79 8.56 2.00
C GLY A 189 11.86 7.85 1.02
N TYR A 190 11.77 6.51 1.07
CA TYR A 190 10.88 5.71 0.23
C TYR A 190 9.71 5.11 1.00
N GLY A 191 9.80 5.05 2.32
CA GLY A 191 8.75 4.51 3.18
C GLY A 191 7.42 5.23 3.04
N PHE A 192 6.34 4.48 2.83
CA PHE A 192 4.99 5.01 2.73
C PHE A 192 4.26 4.93 4.07
N ASN A 193 3.34 5.84 4.32
CA ASN A 193 2.45 5.72 5.49
C ASN A 193 1.39 4.66 5.21
N LYS A 194 1.38 3.58 5.99
CA LYS A 194 0.45 2.46 5.78
C LYS A 194 -1.00 2.88 5.95
N SER A 195 -1.31 3.73 6.93
CA SER A 195 -2.68 4.19 7.18
C SER A 195 -3.24 4.98 6.00
N HIS A 196 -2.41 5.84 5.40
CA HIS A 196 -2.79 6.56 4.19
C HIS A 196 -3.00 5.59 3.01
N ALA A 197 -2.08 4.66 2.80
CA ALA A 197 -2.20 3.65 1.74
C ALA A 197 -3.45 2.79 1.91
N ALA A 198 -3.78 2.37 3.12
CA ALA A 198 -4.98 1.58 3.43
C ALA A 198 -6.27 2.33 3.12
N ALA A 199 -6.32 3.64 3.46
CA ALA A 199 -7.49 4.47 3.15
C ALA A 199 -7.71 4.58 1.62
N TYR A 200 -6.64 4.80 0.85
CA TYR A 200 -6.70 4.85 -0.60
C TYR A 200 -7.01 3.50 -1.23
N ALA A 201 -6.42 2.42 -0.70
CA ALA A 201 -6.72 1.05 -1.12
C ALA A 201 -8.19 0.68 -0.87
N LYS A 202 -8.82 1.17 0.22
CA LYS A 202 -10.25 0.96 0.49
C LYS A 202 -11.11 1.58 -0.61
N ILE A 203 -10.81 2.82 -1.01
CA ILE A 203 -11.54 3.49 -2.10
C ILE A 203 -11.29 2.79 -3.44
N ALA A 204 -10.05 2.37 -3.71
CA ALA A 204 -9.71 1.58 -4.89
C ALA A 204 -10.51 0.26 -4.93
N TYR A 205 -10.59 -0.45 -3.81
CA TYR A 205 -11.38 -1.66 -3.69
C TYR A 205 -12.87 -1.42 -3.87
N GLN A 206 -13.44 -0.37 -3.26
CA GLN A 206 -14.85 0.00 -3.42
C GLN A 206 -15.20 0.28 -4.89
N THR A 207 -14.37 1.03 -5.59
CA THR A 207 -14.59 1.31 -7.03
C THR A 207 -14.42 0.06 -7.89
N ALA A 208 -13.45 -0.80 -7.58
CA ALA A 208 -13.28 -2.09 -8.26
C ALA A 208 -14.46 -3.03 -8.02
N PHE A 209 -14.97 -3.08 -6.77
CA PHE A 209 -16.15 -3.86 -6.41
C PHE A 209 -17.40 -3.40 -7.16
N LEU A 210 -17.66 -2.10 -7.20
CA LEU A 210 -18.79 -1.56 -7.95
C LEU A 210 -18.66 -1.87 -9.43
N LYS A 211 -17.48 -1.70 -10.03
CA LYS A 211 -17.24 -2.06 -11.42
C LYS A 211 -17.44 -3.54 -11.70
N ALA A 212 -16.93 -4.42 -10.83
CA ALA A 212 -16.99 -5.87 -11.02
C ALA A 212 -18.40 -6.45 -10.85
N ASN A 213 -19.19 -5.89 -9.94
CA ASN A 213 -20.51 -6.42 -9.57
C ASN A 213 -21.67 -5.62 -10.16
N PHE A 214 -21.49 -4.34 -10.46
CA PHE A 214 -22.53 -3.39 -10.89
C PHE A 214 -21.97 -2.42 -11.96
N PRO A 215 -21.46 -2.94 -13.09
CA PRO A 215 -20.76 -2.11 -14.08
C PRO A 215 -21.63 -1.00 -14.68
N LEU A 216 -22.92 -1.22 -14.88
CA LEU A 216 -23.82 -0.23 -15.47
C LEU A 216 -23.96 0.99 -14.56
N GLU A 217 -24.28 0.78 -13.29
CA GLU A 217 -24.48 1.84 -12.32
C GLU A 217 -23.18 2.59 -12.04
N PHE A 218 -22.06 1.85 -12.02
CA PHE A 218 -20.74 2.43 -11.85
C PHE A 218 -20.34 3.32 -13.02
N PHE A 219 -20.45 2.84 -14.25
CA PHE A 219 -20.10 3.64 -15.43
C PHE A 219 -21.08 4.79 -15.66
N CYS A 220 -22.38 4.64 -15.42
CA CYS A 220 -23.34 5.75 -15.43
C CYS A 220 -22.91 6.85 -14.46
N SER A 221 -22.46 6.49 -13.26
CA SER A 221 -22.00 7.46 -12.28
C SER A 221 -20.72 8.16 -12.74
N LEU A 222 -19.74 7.43 -13.29
CA LEU A 222 -18.51 8.00 -13.84
C LEU A 222 -18.79 8.98 -14.97
N MET A 223 -19.60 8.58 -15.95
CA MET A 223 -19.95 9.39 -17.12
C MET A 223 -20.67 10.67 -16.72
N ASN A 224 -21.63 10.60 -15.79
CA ASN A 224 -22.32 11.78 -15.27
C ASN A 224 -21.35 12.78 -14.63
N TYR A 225 -20.34 12.29 -13.98
CA TYR A 225 -19.33 13.14 -13.33
C TYR A 225 -18.33 13.75 -14.32
N ASP A 226 -18.12 13.10 -15.45
CA ASP A 226 -17.22 13.56 -16.50
C ASP A 226 -17.96 14.17 -17.71
N ILE A 227 -19.24 14.57 -17.56
CA ILE A 227 -19.99 15.32 -18.58
C ILE A 227 -19.17 16.55 -18.99
N GLY A 228 -18.96 16.67 -20.32
CA GLY A 228 -18.12 17.71 -20.92
C GLY A 228 -16.66 17.28 -21.15
N ASN A 229 -16.22 16.14 -20.62
CA ASN A 229 -14.91 15.56 -20.92
C ASN A 229 -15.06 14.36 -21.86
N PHE A 230 -15.23 14.66 -23.17
CA PHE A 230 -15.48 13.64 -24.19
C PHE A 230 -14.38 12.60 -24.30
N GLU A 231 -13.11 12.99 -24.08
CA GLU A 231 -11.98 12.06 -24.11
C GLU A 231 -12.09 10.99 -23.04
N LYS A 232 -12.43 11.37 -21.82
CA LYS A 232 -12.65 10.41 -20.74
C LYS A 232 -13.85 9.51 -20.98
N ILE A 233 -14.98 10.10 -21.38
CA ILE A 233 -16.21 9.34 -21.64
C ILE A 233 -16.01 8.30 -22.73
N SER A 234 -15.22 8.60 -23.76
CA SER A 234 -14.92 7.63 -24.83
C SER A 234 -14.03 6.45 -24.38
N ASN A 235 -13.36 6.59 -23.24
CA ASN A 235 -12.50 5.54 -22.66
C ASN A 235 -13.26 4.64 -21.66
N TYR A 236 -14.48 5.01 -21.26
CA TYR A 236 -15.35 4.24 -20.40
C TYR A 236 -16.18 3.22 -21.18
#